data_5eb855505dae4019d6ad976a236cd178
#
_entry.id   5eb855505dae4019d6ad976a236cd178
#
_cell.length_a   1.000
_cell.length_b   1.000
_cell.length_c   1.000
_cell.angle_alpha   90.00
_cell.angle_beta   90.00
_cell.angle_gamma   90.00
#
_symmetry.space_group_name_H-M   'P 1'
#
loop_
_entity.id
_entity.type
_entity.pdbx_description
1 polymer ?
#
loop_
_entity_poly.entity_id
_entity_poly.type
_entity_poly.pdbx_seq_one_letter_code
_entity_poly.pdbx_strand_id
1 'polypeptide(L)'
;MTGEKRTQRVKSEILATAAEAFAAAQFVRFGYDVSVQYGATQQECDLIIAEGGRILKVSVQGSADGNWNFTQSAQSDLSTVNHANSHKAADLWLEGHKAGTAICLVQLKDVDNGALPHAYLAWPLEIAAKLKAASDGRGDTILWETPPDIARAGTAGRLLDEWKMTRERVEELMNGDAAANP
;
A
#
# COMPACT_ATOMS: atom_id res chain seq x y z
N MET A 1 19.80 21.83 4.10
CA MET A 1 19.38 20.57 3.43
C MET A 1 20.29 20.36 2.24
N THR A 2 21.02 19.26 2.21
CA THR A 2 21.95 18.93 1.12
C THR A 2 21.18 18.65 -0.17
N GLY A 3 21.78 18.93 -1.34
CA GLY A 3 21.15 18.78 -2.66
C GLY A 3 20.58 17.38 -2.92
N GLU A 4 21.22 16.32 -2.40
CA GLU A 4 20.74 14.92 -2.49
C GLU A 4 19.36 14.70 -1.82
N LYS A 5 19.15 15.22 -0.62
CA LYS A 5 17.85 15.11 0.08
C LYS A 5 16.72 15.79 -0.69
N ARG A 6 17.02 16.94 -1.34
CA ARG A 6 16.05 17.66 -2.17
C ARG A 6 15.71 16.85 -3.44
N THR A 7 16.70 16.27 -4.11
CA THR A 7 16.50 15.46 -5.32
C THR A 7 15.70 14.19 -5.01
N GLN A 8 15.99 13.52 -3.90
CA GLN A 8 15.26 12.32 -3.48
C GLN A 8 13.81 12.62 -3.12
N ARG A 9 13.54 13.75 -2.44
CA ARG A 9 12.19 14.20 -2.14
C ARG A 9 11.37 14.47 -3.40
N VAL A 10 11.93 15.18 -4.38
CA VAL A 10 11.26 15.44 -5.66
C VAL A 10 10.93 14.14 -6.40
N LYS A 11 11.83 13.16 -6.39
CA LYS A 11 11.57 11.84 -6.99
C LYS A 11 10.43 11.10 -6.30
N SER A 12 10.34 11.14 -4.97
CA SER A 12 9.26 10.48 -4.23
C SER A 12 7.90 11.17 -4.45
N GLU A 13 7.86 12.50 -4.54
CA GLU A 13 6.65 13.27 -4.83
C GLU A 13 6.13 12.99 -6.25
N ILE A 14 7.02 12.88 -7.25
CA ILE A 14 6.65 12.51 -8.62
C ILE A 14 6.10 11.09 -8.66
N LEU A 15 6.75 10.16 -7.96
CA LEU A 15 6.32 8.76 -7.88
C LEU A 15 4.91 8.65 -7.28
N ALA A 16 4.65 9.35 -6.17
CA ALA A 16 3.34 9.39 -5.53
C ALA A 16 2.27 9.92 -6.49
N THR A 17 2.52 11.07 -7.12
CA THR A 17 1.59 11.67 -8.09
C THR A 17 1.31 10.75 -9.27
N ALA A 18 2.32 10.05 -9.80
CA ALA A 18 2.14 9.10 -10.90
C ALA A 18 1.30 7.89 -10.46
N ALA A 19 1.51 7.39 -9.24
CA ALA A 19 0.73 6.29 -8.68
C ALA A 19 -0.74 6.68 -8.46
N GLU A 20 -1.00 7.86 -7.89
CA GLU A 20 -2.35 8.39 -7.69
C GLU A 20 -3.08 8.56 -9.02
N ALA A 21 -2.43 9.17 -10.02
CA ALA A 21 -3.02 9.36 -11.35
C ALA A 21 -3.35 8.02 -12.02
N PHE A 22 -2.47 7.02 -11.92
CA PHE A 22 -2.71 5.68 -12.45
C PHE A 22 -3.88 5.01 -11.72
N ALA A 23 -3.90 5.01 -10.39
CA ALA A 23 -4.98 4.43 -9.60
C ALA A 23 -6.34 5.08 -9.95
N ALA A 24 -6.40 6.41 -9.99
CA ALA A 24 -7.61 7.14 -10.37
C ALA A 24 -8.11 6.73 -11.76
N ALA A 25 -7.23 6.66 -12.75
CA ALA A 25 -7.57 6.24 -14.11
C ALA A 25 -8.12 4.80 -14.16
N GLN A 26 -7.60 3.87 -13.34
CA GLN A 26 -8.10 2.50 -13.27
C GLN A 26 -9.51 2.44 -12.68
N PHE A 27 -9.80 3.17 -11.61
CA PHE A 27 -11.15 3.23 -11.04
C PHE A 27 -12.16 3.82 -12.03
N VAL A 28 -11.80 4.92 -12.72
CA VAL A 28 -12.64 5.49 -13.78
C VAL A 28 -12.89 4.47 -14.90
N ARG A 29 -11.88 3.72 -15.32
CA ARG A 29 -12.02 2.66 -16.34
C ARG A 29 -12.97 1.54 -15.90
N PHE A 30 -13.06 1.26 -14.61
CA PHE A 30 -14.02 0.31 -14.04
C PHE A 30 -15.45 0.90 -13.93
N GLY A 31 -15.63 2.20 -14.20
CA GLY A 31 -16.94 2.86 -14.20
C GLY A 31 -17.31 3.55 -12.90
N TYR A 32 -16.37 3.74 -11.99
CA TYR A 32 -16.59 4.46 -10.73
C TYR A 32 -16.45 5.97 -10.89
N ASP A 33 -17.21 6.73 -10.12
CA ASP A 33 -16.93 8.15 -9.89
C ASP A 33 -15.73 8.30 -8.97
N VAL A 34 -14.76 9.13 -9.39
CA VAL A 34 -13.49 9.33 -8.66
C VAL A 34 -13.28 10.79 -8.31
N SER A 35 -13.08 11.07 -7.04
CA SER A 35 -12.63 12.38 -6.55
C SER A 35 -11.21 12.27 -6.06
N VAL A 36 -10.29 13.07 -6.65
CA VAL A 36 -8.91 13.17 -6.20
C VAL A 36 -8.84 14.23 -5.11
N GLN A 37 -8.26 13.89 -3.98
CA GLN A 37 -8.12 14.80 -2.85
C GLN A 37 -6.83 15.59 -3.00
N TYR A 38 -6.95 16.90 -3.30
CA TYR A 38 -5.82 17.83 -3.33
C TYR A 38 -5.75 18.61 -2.02
N GLY A 39 -4.63 18.64 -1.38
CA GLY A 39 -4.43 19.46 -0.18
C GLY A 39 -3.17 19.10 0.58
N ALA A 40 -2.60 20.12 1.20
CA ALA A 40 -1.38 20.00 1.94
C ALA A 40 -1.70 19.53 3.32
N THR A 41 -1.35 18.60 3.94
CA THR A 41 -1.41 18.20 5.36
C THR A 41 -2.64 17.38 5.78
N GLN A 42 -2.40 16.14 6.15
CA GLN A 42 -3.31 15.22 6.86
C GLN A 42 -4.56 14.79 6.07
N GLN A 43 -4.41 14.46 4.80
CA GLN A 43 -5.48 13.81 4.08
C GLN A 43 -5.72 12.41 4.65
N GLU A 44 -6.98 12.08 4.86
CA GLU A 44 -7.37 10.74 5.31
C GLU A 44 -7.26 9.71 4.18
N CYS A 45 -7.26 10.17 2.93
CA CYS A 45 -7.16 9.36 1.72
C CYS A 45 -6.74 10.24 0.54
N ASP A 46 -6.23 9.63 -0.51
CA ASP A 46 -5.82 10.30 -1.74
C ASP A 46 -6.97 10.34 -2.76
N LEU A 47 -7.82 9.30 -2.74
CA LEU A 47 -8.97 9.16 -3.63
C LEU A 47 -10.24 8.81 -2.84
N ILE A 48 -11.37 9.32 -3.34
CA ILE A 48 -12.71 8.87 -2.93
C ILE A 48 -13.38 8.26 -4.17
N ILE A 49 -13.78 7.00 -4.06
CA ILE A 49 -14.41 6.22 -5.12
C ILE A 49 -15.88 6.06 -4.75
N ALA A 50 -16.78 6.33 -5.68
CA ALA A 50 -18.21 6.26 -5.43
C ALA A 50 -18.97 5.51 -6.55
N GLU A 51 -19.98 4.74 -6.17
CA GLU A 51 -20.94 4.10 -7.07
C GLU A 51 -22.23 3.77 -6.32
N GLY A 52 -23.37 4.22 -6.85
CA GLY A 52 -24.69 3.83 -6.32
C GLY A 52 -24.92 4.20 -4.84
N GLY A 53 -24.31 5.28 -4.36
CA GLY A 53 -24.39 5.70 -2.93
C GLY A 53 -23.38 5.03 -2.01
N ARG A 54 -22.60 4.07 -2.48
CA ARG A 54 -21.46 3.48 -1.76
C ARG A 54 -20.22 4.33 -1.95
N ILE A 55 -19.37 4.39 -0.95
CA ILE A 55 -18.12 5.17 -0.97
C ILE A 55 -16.99 4.30 -0.43
N LEU A 56 -15.85 4.31 -1.15
CA LEU A 56 -14.58 3.72 -0.70
C LEU A 56 -13.52 4.83 -0.65
N LYS A 57 -12.91 5.03 0.50
CA LYS A 57 -11.72 5.87 0.65
C LYS A 57 -10.48 5.04 0.32
N VAL A 58 -9.54 5.61 -0.42
CA VAL A 58 -8.34 4.92 -0.87
C VAL A 58 -7.11 5.79 -0.62
N SER A 59 -6.12 5.24 0.09
CA SER A 59 -4.77 5.80 0.15
C SER A 59 -3.88 5.08 -0.85
N VAL A 60 -3.08 5.83 -1.62
CA VAL A 60 -2.27 5.30 -2.71
C VAL A 60 -0.80 5.31 -2.35
N GLN A 61 -0.12 4.19 -2.54
CA GLN A 61 1.31 4.06 -2.30
C GLN A 61 2.02 3.55 -3.56
N GLY A 62 2.86 4.40 -4.14
CA GLY A 62 3.67 4.07 -5.31
C GLY A 62 4.97 3.36 -4.95
N SER A 63 5.40 2.42 -5.80
CA SER A 63 6.70 1.77 -5.71
C SER A 63 7.39 1.78 -7.08
N ALA A 64 8.67 2.18 -7.10
CA ALA A 64 9.49 2.19 -8.31
C ALA A 64 10.20 0.85 -8.57
N ASP A 65 10.25 -0.03 -7.60
CA ASP A 65 10.98 -1.31 -7.65
C ASP A 65 10.10 -2.53 -7.32
N GLY A 66 8.81 -2.31 -7.09
CA GLY A 66 7.83 -3.36 -6.81
C GLY A 66 7.87 -3.87 -5.38
N ASN A 67 8.38 -3.07 -4.43
CA ASN A 67 8.30 -3.36 -3.00
C ASN A 67 7.62 -2.23 -2.23
N TRP A 68 7.04 -2.59 -1.08
CA TRP A 68 6.45 -1.66 -0.13
C TRP A 68 6.96 -1.98 1.27
N ASN A 69 7.61 -0.98 1.85
CA ASN A 69 8.17 -1.04 3.18
C ASN A 69 7.14 -0.52 4.19
N PHE A 70 6.38 -1.43 4.81
CA PHE A 70 5.29 -1.07 5.71
C PHE A 70 5.77 -0.77 7.14
N THR A 71 6.52 -1.69 7.72
CA THR A 71 6.78 -1.69 9.17
C THR A 71 8.26 -1.53 9.54
N GLN A 72 9.15 -1.38 8.58
CA GLN A 72 10.59 -1.33 8.82
C GLN A 72 11.01 -0.13 9.67
N SER A 73 10.35 1.03 9.48
CA SER A 73 10.59 2.22 10.31
C SER A 73 10.14 1.99 11.75
N ALA A 74 8.94 1.42 11.95
CA ALA A 74 8.43 1.10 13.27
C ALA A 74 9.29 0.02 13.98
N GLN A 75 9.86 -0.92 13.21
CA GLN A 75 10.75 -1.94 13.75
C GLN A 75 12.10 -1.38 14.21
N SER A 76 12.62 -0.34 13.56
CA SER A 76 13.88 0.30 13.98
C SER A 76 13.80 0.99 15.35
N ASP A 77 12.61 1.43 15.73
CA ASP A 77 12.35 2.07 17.03
C ASP A 77 12.21 1.05 18.16
N LEU A 78 12.04 -0.23 17.82
CA LEU A 78 11.98 -1.32 18.78
C LEU A 78 13.41 -1.84 19.04
N SER A 79 13.92 -1.59 20.21
CA SER A 79 15.35 -1.71 20.61
C SER A 79 16.02 -3.09 20.49
N THR A 80 15.29 -4.12 20.03
CA THR A 80 15.80 -5.47 19.75
C THR A 80 15.08 -6.11 18.58
N VAL A 81 15.83 -6.54 17.58
CA VAL A 81 15.28 -7.25 16.40
C VAL A 81 14.99 -8.70 16.79
N ASN A 82 13.76 -8.99 17.13
CA ASN A 82 13.25 -10.35 17.29
C ASN A 82 11.85 -10.49 16.65
N HIS A 83 11.34 -11.71 16.55
CA HIS A 83 10.06 -12.00 15.87
C HIS A 83 8.86 -11.31 16.53
N ALA A 84 8.89 -11.18 17.85
CA ALA A 84 7.86 -10.45 18.59
C ALA A 84 7.80 -8.97 18.19
N ASN A 85 8.95 -8.38 17.81
CA ASN A 85 9.02 -6.99 17.36
C ASN A 85 8.42 -6.80 15.95
N SER A 86 8.56 -7.77 15.03
CA SER A 86 7.95 -7.69 13.71
C SER A 86 6.42 -7.72 13.79
N HIS A 87 5.86 -8.59 14.64
CA HIS A 87 4.42 -8.62 14.88
C HIS A 87 3.93 -7.33 15.52
N LYS A 88 4.63 -6.85 16.56
CA LYS A 88 4.31 -5.57 17.21
C LYS A 88 4.43 -4.39 16.24
N ALA A 89 5.42 -4.38 15.37
CA ALA A 89 5.57 -3.35 14.35
C ALA A 89 4.40 -3.35 13.36
N ALA A 90 3.87 -4.52 12.99
CA ALA A 90 2.67 -4.64 12.16
C ALA A 90 1.41 -4.13 12.89
N ASP A 91 1.29 -4.35 14.22
CA ASP A 91 0.20 -3.79 15.02
C ASP A 91 0.28 -2.27 15.10
N LEU A 92 1.46 -1.71 15.41
CA LEU A 92 1.68 -0.26 15.45
C LEU A 92 1.44 0.40 14.07
N TRP A 93 1.84 -0.29 13.00
CA TRP A 93 1.56 0.19 11.66
C TRP A 93 0.05 0.24 11.40
N LEU A 94 -0.69 -0.82 11.77
CA LEU A 94 -2.14 -0.89 11.63
C LEU A 94 -2.86 0.20 12.43
N GLU A 95 -2.45 0.44 13.69
CA GLU A 95 -2.98 1.51 14.54
C GLU A 95 -2.84 2.91 13.94
N GLY A 96 -1.82 3.11 13.08
CA GLY A 96 -1.61 4.36 12.37
C GLY A 96 -2.56 4.58 11.18
N HIS A 97 -3.36 3.58 10.80
CA HIS A 97 -4.28 3.65 9.66
C HIS A 97 -5.72 3.87 10.13
N LYS A 98 -6.44 4.71 9.39
CA LYS A 98 -7.85 4.99 9.71
C LYS A 98 -8.75 3.88 9.19
N ALA A 99 -9.72 3.50 10.02
CA ALA A 99 -10.77 2.58 9.62
C ALA A 99 -11.51 3.09 8.36
N GLY A 100 -11.85 2.16 7.47
CA GLY A 100 -12.61 2.47 6.25
C GLY A 100 -11.79 3.11 5.12
N THR A 101 -10.44 3.12 5.20
CA THR A 101 -9.57 3.54 4.11
C THR A 101 -8.77 2.33 3.59
N ALA A 102 -9.02 1.92 2.35
CA ALA A 102 -8.25 0.87 1.68
C ALA A 102 -6.89 1.41 1.21
N ILE A 103 -5.91 0.53 1.08
CA ILE A 103 -4.60 0.85 0.52
C ILE A 103 -4.55 0.37 -0.92
N CYS A 104 -4.19 1.27 -1.85
CA CYS A 104 -3.87 0.95 -3.23
C CYS A 104 -2.35 0.98 -3.42
N LEU A 105 -1.76 -0.17 -3.71
CA LEU A 105 -0.33 -0.32 -3.96
C LEU A 105 -0.10 -0.31 -5.47
N VAL A 106 0.64 0.67 -5.97
CA VAL A 106 0.91 0.83 -7.41
C VAL A 106 2.38 0.58 -7.70
N GLN A 107 2.66 -0.44 -8.50
CA GLN A 107 3.99 -0.76 -8.98
C GLN A 107 4.27 -0.02 -10.29
N LEU A 108 5.36 0.74 -10.33
CA LEU A 108 5.81 1.53 -11.49
C LEU A 108 7.21 1.08 -11.98
N LYS A 109 7.62 -0.15 -11.62
CA LYS A 109 8.89 -0.72 -12.04
C LYS A 109 8.92 -0.89 -13.55
N ASP A 110 10.04 -0.52 -14.18
CA ASP A 110 10.30 -0.69 -15.61
C ASP A 110 9.28 0.00 -16.55
N VAL A 111 8.46 0.92 -16.04
CA VAL A 111 7.49 1.69 -16.85
C VAL A 111 8.22 2.53 -17.91
N ASP A 112 9.38 3.07 -17.60
CA ASP A 112 10.23 3.80 -18.55
C ASP A 112 10.72 2.91 -19.72
N ASN A 113 10.70 1.58 -19.54
CA ASN A 113 11.04 0.58 -20.54
C ASN A 113 9.80 -0.03 -21.23
N GLY A 114 8.62 0.56 -21.01
CA GLY A 114 7.36 0.14 -21.62
C GLY A 114 6.59 -0.94 -20.86
N ALA A 115 6.97 -1.29 -19.63
CA ALA A 115 6.15 -2.12 -18.76
C ALA A 115 4.86 -1.38 -18.37
N LEU A 116 3.77 -2.11 -18.20
CA LEU A 116 2.53 -1.54 -17.67
C LEU A 116 2.59 -1.52 -16.13
N PRO A 117 2.09 -0.44 -15.51
CA PRO A 117 1.92 -0.41 -14.06
C PRO A 117 0.96 -1.51 -13.61
N HIS A 118 1.21 -2.05 -12.41
CA HIS A 118 0.28 -2.96 -11.74
C HIS A 118 -0.26 -2.31 -10.47
N ALA A 119 -1.48 -2.63 -10.10
CA ALA A 119 -2.08 -2.15 -8.86
C ALA A 119 -2.71 -3.29 -8.06
N TYR A 120 -2.69 -3.12 -6.75
CA TYR A 120 -3.25 -4.04 -5.76
C TYR A 120 -4.07 -3.24 -4.76
N LEU A 121 -5.15 -3.82 -4.25
CA LEU A 121 -6.04 -3.22 -3.27
C LEU A 121 -6.18 -4.14 -2.06
N ALA A 122 -5.96 -3.60 -0.88
CA ALA A 122 -6.14 -4.36 0.36
C ALA A 122 -6.57 -3.43 1.51
N TRP A 123 -7.28 -4.01 2.48
CA TRP A 123 -7.47 -3.34 3.76
C TRP A 123 -6.18 -3.33 4.57
N PRO A 124 -5.91 -2.31 5.41
CA PRO A 124 -4.77 -2.33 6.32
C PRO A 124 -4.69 -3.59 7.18
N LEU A 125 -5.85 -4.12 7.61
CA LEU A 125 -5.92 -5.36 8.38
C LEU A 125 -5.41 -6.59 7.60
N GLU A 126 -5.76 -6.70 6.31
CA GLU A 126 -5.27 -7.77 5.44
C GLU A 126 -3.75 -7.69 5.28
N ILE A 127 -3.22 -6.47 5.08
CA ILE A 127 -1.77 -6.23 4.99
C ILE A 127 -1.08 -6.62 6.30
N ALA A 128 -1.60 -6.17 7.45
CA ALA A 128 -1.03 -6.51 8.76
C ALA A 128 -1.07 -8.02 9.03
N ALA A 129 -2.18 -8.68 8.70
CA ALA A 129 -2.31 -10.13 8.80
C ALA A 129 -1.29 -10.86 7.92
N LYS A 130 -1.10 -10.40 6.68
CA LYS A 130 -0.11 -10.94 5.74
C LYS A 130 1.31 -10.77 6.25
N LEU A 131 1.66 -9.59 6.78
CA LEU A 131 2.98 -9.33 7.37
C LEU A 131 3.27 -10.27 8.55
N LYS A 132 2.26 -10.57 9.39
CA LYS A 132 2.40 -11.48 10.52
C LYS A 132 2.45 -12.95 10.12
N ALA A 133 1.82 -13.33 9.01
CA ALA A 133 1.71 -14.72 8.54
C ALA A 133 2.94 -15.23 7.77
N ALA A 134 4.11 -14.59 7.93
CA ALA A 134 5.34 -15.09 7.31
C ALA A 134 5.62 -16.55 7.69
N SER A 135 6.03 -17.35 6.72
CA SER A 135 6.11 -18.82 6.80
C SER A 135 7.05 -19.34 7.89
N ASP A 136 7.99 -18.53 8.36
CA ASP A 136 8.93 -18.86 9.44
C ASP A 136 8.48 -18.35 10.83
N GLY A 137 7.27 -17.80 10.93
CA GLY A 137 6.71 -17.24 12.15
C GLY A 137 7.36 -15.92 12.59
N ARG A 138 8.25 -15.36 11.76
CA ARG A 138 9.03 -14.15 12.11
C ARG A 138 8.31 -12.85 11.78
N GLY A 139 7.33 -12.90 10.90
CA GLY A 139 6.71 -11.72 10.32
C GLY A 139 7.61 -11.03 9.29
N ASP A 140 6.97 -10.45 8.29
CA ASP A 140 7.63 -9.63 7.26
C ASP A 140 7.46 -8.15 7.58
N THR A 141 8.36 -7.32 7.06
CA THR A 141 8.30 -5.85 7.17
C THR A 141 8.13 -5.19 5.82
N ILE A 142 8.40 -5.94 4.77
CA ILE A 142 8.31 -5.53 3.36
C ILE A 142 7.50 -6.58 2.61
N LEU A 143 6.59 -6.11 1.76
CA LEU A 143 5.94 -6.97 0.77
C LEU A 143 6.42 -6.59 -0.63
N TRP A 144 6.58 -7.60 -1.47
CA TRP A 144 7.04 -7.48 -2.85
C TRP A 144 5.98 -8.00 -3.81
N GLU A 145 5.89 -7.42 -4.98
CA GLU A 145 5.23 -8.08 -6.10
C GLU A 145 6.01 -9.33 -6.52
N THR A 146 7.34 -9.18 -6.67
CA THR A 146 8.27 -10.29 -6.93
C THR A 146 9.45 -10.15 -5.97
N PRO A 147 9.50 -10.97 -4.91
CA PRO A 147 10.64 -10.94 -3.99
C PRO A 147 11.95 -11.28 -4.71
N PRO A 148 13.07 -10.66 -4.31
CA PRO A 148 14.38 -11.01 -4.84
C PRO A 148 14.79 -12.42 -4.40
N ASP A 149 15.59 -13.13 -5.21
CA ASP A 149 16.07 -14.49 -4.92
C ASP A 149 16.84 -14.60 -3.59
N ILE A 150 17.51 -13.52 -3.20
CA ILE A 150 18.26 -13.44 -1.93
C ILE A 150 17.61 -12.36 -1.06
N ALA A 151 16.46 -12.68 -0.48
CA ALA A 151 15.81 -11.83 0.51
C ALA A 151 16.32 -12.16 1.92
N ARG A 152 16.49 -11.11 2.74
CA ARG A 152 16.75 -11.30 4.17
C ARG A 152 15.46 -11.73 4.87
N ALA A 153 15.59 -12.47 5.97
CA ALA A 153 14.46 -12.79 6.83
C ALA A 153 13.69 -11.49 7.23
N GLY A 154 12.37 -11.54 7.15
CA GLY A 154 11.52 -10.38 7.41
C GLY A 154 11.37 -9.40 6.22
N THR A 155 11.96 -9.72 5.06
CA THR A 155 11.87 -8.88 3.84
C THR A 155 11.53 -9.69 2.59
N ALA A 156 10.96 -10.89 2.74
CA ALA A 156 10.68 -11.83 1.65
C ALA A 156 9.18 -11.98 1.35
N GLY A 157 8.32 -11.21 2.00
CA GLY A 157 6.88 -11.29 1.83
C GLY A 157 6.45 -10.97 0.40
N ARG A 158 5.47 -11.72 -0.12
CA ARG A 158 4.88 -11.49 -1.43
C ARG A 158 3.45 -11.00 -1.29
N LEU A 159 3.06 -10.04 -2.15
CA LEU A 159 1.66 -9.64 -2.29
C LEU A 159 0.79 -10.82 -2.69
N LEU A 160 -0.45 -10.81 -2.28
CA LEU A 160 -1.43 -11.83 -2.64
C LEU A 160 -2.03 -11.53 -4.02
N ASP A 161 -2.20 -12.57 -4.83
CA ASP A 161 -2.80 -12.42 -6.17
C ASP A 161 -4.27 -11.93 -6.09
N GLU A 162 -4.97 -12.27 -5.03
CA GLU A 162 -6.35 -11.83 -4.74
C GLU A 162 -6.47 -10.33 -4.47
N TRP A 163 -5.36 -9.64 -4.16
CA TRP A 163 -5.34 -8.19 -4.00
C TRP A 163 -5.19 -7.44 -5.32
N LYS A 164 -4.96 -8.13 -6.44
CA LYS A 164 -4.88 -7.47 -7.74
C LYS A 164 -6.11 -6.58 -7.96
N MET A 165 -5.85 -5.36 -8.42
CA MET A 165 -6.89 -4.37 -8.67
C MET A 165 -7.74 -4.81 -9.86
N THR A 166 -8.89 -5.40 -9.57
CA THR A 166 -9.95 -5.76 -10.53
C THR A 166 -11.26 -5.09 -10.10
N ARG A 167 -12.25 -5.05 -10.99
CA ARG A 167 -13.56 -4.54 -10.62
C ARG A 167 -14.18 -5.35 -9.48
N GLU A 168 -14.05 -6.67 -9.53
CA GLU A 168 -14.55 -7.60 -8.50
C GLU A 168 -13.93 -7.30 -7.14
N ARG A 169 -12.60 -7.03 -7.10
CA ARG A 169 -11.92 -6.68 -5.85
C ARG A 169 -12.40 -5.33 -5.29
N VAL A 170 -12.64 -4.34 -6.14
CA VAL A 170 -13.23 -3.06 -5.70
C VAL A 170 -14.62 -3.27 -5.10
N GLU A 171 -15.48 -4.06 -5.78
CA GLU A 171 -16.82 -4.39 -5.28
C GLU A 171 -16.77 -5.12 -3.92
N GLU A 172 -15.84 -6.05 -3.76
CA GLU A 172 -15.63 -6.75 -2.49
C GLU A 172 -15.30 -5.76 -1.37
N LEU A 173 -14.36 -4.82 -1.61
CA LEU A 173 -14.00 -3.80 -0.62
C LEU A 173 -15.15 -2.82 -0.35
N MET A 174 -15.93 -2.42 -1.37
CA MET A 174 -17.08 -1.54 -1.20
C MET A 174 -18.26 -2.19 -0.46
N ASN A 175 -18.40 -3.51 -0.55
CA ASN A 175 -19.43 -4.29 0.13
C ASN A 175 -18.96 -4.83 1.48
N GLY A 176 -17.64 -4.90 1.70
CA GLY A 176 -17.07 -5.28 2.98
C GLY A 176 -17.40 -4.25 4.05
N ASP A 177 -17.76 -4.71 5.24
CA ASP A 177 -18.00 -3.85 6.38
C ASP A 177 -16.71 -3.09 6.71
N ALA A 178 -16.68 -1.79 6.41
CA ALA A 178 -15.61 -0.90 6.87
C ALA A 178 -15.50 -0.90 8.41
N ALA A 179 -16.53 -1.39 9.10
CA ALA A 179 -16.56 -1.59 10.55
C ALA A 179 -15.83 -2.86 11.02
N ALA A 180 -15.52 -3.81 10.13
CA ALA A 180 -14.69 -4.99 10.46
C ALA A 180 -13.18 -4.68 10.46
N ASN A 181 -12.81 -3.46 10.06
CA ASN A 181 -11.44 -2.94 10.17
C ASN A 181 -11.41 -1.88 11.29
N PRO A 182 -10.79 -2.18 12.43
CA PRO A 182 -10.68 -1.25 13.56
C PRO A 182 -9.86 0.00 13.21
#